data_15a25854395f6a9bcd4cbdb4c0dbad9d
#
_entry.id   15a25854395f6a9bcd4cbdb4c0dbad9d
#
_cell.length_a   1.000
_cell.length_b   1.000
_cell.length_c   1.000
_cell.angle_alpha   90.00
_cell.angle_beta   90.00
_cell.angle_gamma   90.00
#
_symmetry.space_group_name_H-M   'P 1'
#
loop_
_entity.id
_entity.type
_entity.pdbx_description
1 polymer ?
#
loop_
_entity_poly.entity_id
_entity_poly.type
_entity_poly.pdbx_seq_one_letter_code
_entity_poly.pdbx_strand_id
1 'polypeptide(L)'
;MLKTTTIETRRRHRHRWFPVAVLAMICAQAQAPLAFAAQSVQFSDPNLKYYQLAGSGTTNPSKLIWYAMDKLEEMAGTPLRMTYRSVGSGTGATDWNSNDAGDFASTDYGLASASGAAAFMQLPFQIGAVSLFINIPGVGTGEMKLSVCTVAKIFTGVITNWDHADIATDSGLSLPSQTIKVIWRSNGSSSTFGLKGYLNNGCSATFTGAVDANPFTGGHLFSTGVTGSDSMRLAIGANEYSIGYIDAGHGHLDNLSEISLKNANDQWVVTKEGNPAGRITANISAVVTPTVKATFPQSGGTVNYAGDWSSVNLFNKAGDKIWPICAFTYLHVRTSYTSTATEGIMRAFAEYMLSSNIQAKVSDFYFYPLDTSFAAEVADAISTTLSAADPVWKWVDPHSTGDYSVSDAMGFETFSYKRQTYADYDRELLRKDLTTLQATVATWTATPGPQGATGPQGATGPQGATGPQGR
;
A
#
# COMPACT_ATOMS: atom_id res chain seq x y z
N MET A 1 -28.75 -24.05 -65.18
CA MET A 1 -28.82 -22.81 -65.97
C MET A 1 -28.32 -21.69 -65.11
N LEU A 2 -27.16 -21.17 -65.49
CA LEU A 2 -26.48 -20.01 -64.83
C LEU A 2 -27.29 -18.71 -64.97
N LYS A 3 -27.30 -17.88 -64.02
CA LYS A 3 -27.36 -16.41 -64.21
C LYS A 3 -26.40 -15.73 -63.22
N THR A 4 -25.33 -15.24 -63.78
CA THR A 4 -24.36 -14.33 -63.26
C THR A 4 -25.01 -12.95 -63.15
N THR A 5 -24.86 -12.27 -62.03
CA THR A 5 -25.16 -10.82 -61.94
C THR A 5 -23.98 -10.12 -61.27
N THR A 6 -23.33 -9.34 -62.07
CA THR A 6 -22.22 -8.43 -61.76
C THR A 6 -22.77 -7.25 -60.94
N ILE A 7 -22.13 -6.90 -59.87
CA ILE A 7 -22.41 -5.63 -59.15
C ILE A 7 -21.16 -4.76 -59.14
N GLU A 8 -21.34 -3.59 -59.73
CA GLU A 8 -20.34 -2.54 -59.85
C GLU A 8 -19.86 -1.95 -58.51
N THR A 9 -18.61 -1.72 -58.45
CA THR A 9 -17.92 -0.99 -57.39
C THR A 9 -18.18 0.52 -57.47
N ARG A 10 -18.87 1.09 -56.52
CA ARG A 10 -18.82 2.54 -56.24
C ARG A 10 -17.97 2.79 -55.00
N ARG A 11 -16.75 3.34 -55.20
CA ARG A 11 -15.94 3.95 -54.20
C ARG A 11 -16.65 5.18 -53.62
N ARG A 12 -16.96 5.19 -52.34
CA ARG A 12 -17.20 6.38 -51.56
C ARG A 12 -16.21 6.44 -50.42
N HIS A 13 -15.36 7.46 -50.43
CA HIS A 13 -14.53 7.87 -49.28
C HIS A 13 -15.46 8.16 -48.11
N ARG A 14 -15.27 7.37 -47.02
CA ARG A 14 -15.79 7.73 -45.70
C ARG A 14 -14.64 7.78 -44.74
N HIS A 15 -14.48 8.95 -44.14
CA HIS A 15 -13.62 9.18 -42.98
C HIS A 15 -13.88 8.16 -41.91
N ARG A 16 -12.86 7.41 -41.53
CA ARG A 16 -12.93 6.48 -40.39
C ARG A 16 -12.81 7.29 -39.11
N TRP A 17 -13.93 7.60 -38.52
CA TRP A 17 -14.00 7.84 -37.09
C TRP A 17 -13.96 6.46 -36.44
N PHE A 18 -12.92 6.17 -35.69
CA PHE A 18 -12.93 5.02 -34.77
C PHE A 18 -13.78 5.42 -33.58
N PRO A 19 -14.88 4.76 -33.30
CA PRO A 19 -15.71 5.11 -32.15
C PRO A 19 -15.05 4.60 -30.88
N VAL A 20 -14.92 5.51 -29.90
CA VAL A 20 -14.58 5.24 -28.49
C VAL A 20 -15.50 4.16 -27.85
N ALA A 21 -16.59 3.82 -28.52
CA ALA A 21 -17.55 2.80 -28.10
C ALA A 21 -17.01 1.36 -28.04
N VAL A 22 -15.90 1.04 -28.73
CA VAL A 22 -15.35 -0.32 -28.70
C VAL A 22 -14.60 -0.61 -27.41
N LEU A 23 -13.98 0.40 -26.78
CA LEU A 23 -13.32 0.23 -25.49
C LEU A 23 -14.33 0.04 -24.34
N ALA A 24 -15.49 0.70 -24.44
CA ALA A 24 -16.56 0.55 -23.44
C ALA A 24 -17.26 -0.82 -23.50
N MET A 25 -17.33 -1.47 -24.69
CA MET A 25 -17.90 -2.80 -24.81
C MET A 25 -16.99 -3.90 -24.26
N ILE A 26 -15.67 -3.73 -24.31
CA ILE A 26 -14.74 -4.71 -23.73
C ILE A 26 -14.78 -4.66 -22.20
N CYS A 27 -14.95 -3.46 -21.61
CA CYS A 27 -15.11 -3.33 -20.16
C CYS A 27 -16.47 -3.81 -19.62
N ALA A 28 -17.53 -3.77 -20.43
CA ALA A 28 -18.86 -4.22 -20.00
C ALA A 28 -19.04 -5.74 -20.02
N GLN A 29 -18.22 -6.47 -20.77
CA GLN A 29 -18.27 -7.95 -20.80
C GLN A 29 -17.41 -8.61 -19.70
N ALA A 30 -16.60 -7.86 -18.97
CA ALA A 30 -15.78 -8.39 -17.87
C ALA A 30 -16.51 -8.51 -16.53
N GLN A 31 -17.82 -8.24 -16.47
CA GLN A 31 -18.61 -8.24 -15.24
C GLN A 31 -19.71 -9.30 -15.16
N ALA A 32 -19.65 -10.35 -15.95
CA ALA A 32 -20.38 -11.55 -15.57
C ALA A 32 -19.55 -12.23 -14.46
N PRO A 33 -20.08 -12.42 -13.24
CA PRO A 33 -19.41 -13.29 -12.29
C PRO A 33 -19.43 -14.68 -12.90
N LEU A 34 -18.28 -15.12 -13.42
CA LEU A 34 -18.05 -16.54 -13.59
C LEU A 34 -18.08 -17.13 -12.19
N ALA A 35 -19.25 -17.58 -11.77
CA ALA A 35 -19.38 -18.50 -10.67
C ALA A 35 -18.70 -19.79 -11.12
N PHE A 36 -17.36 -19.82 -11.03
CA PHE A 36 -16.67 -21.08 -10.92
C PHE A 36 -17.16 -21.68 -9.61
N ALA A 37 -18.09 -22.60 -9.66
CA ALA A 37 -18.26 -23.55 -8.59
C ALA A 37 -16.86 -24.12 -8.37
N ALA A 38 -16.24 -23.73 -7.25
CA ALA A 38 -14.96 -24.27 -6.87
C ALA A 38 -15.16 -25.78 -6.77
N GLN A 39 -14.74 -26.52 -7.78
CA GLN A 39 -14.58 -27.95 -7.66
C GLN A 39 -13.47 -28.15 -6.64
N SER A 40 -13.85 -28.39 -5.41
CA SER A 40 -12.91 -28.84 -4.40
C SER A 40 -12.39 -30.20 -4.83
N VAL A 41 -11.14 -30.25 -5.28
CA VAL A 41 -10.45 -31.52 -5.46
C VAL A 41 -10.21 -32.07 -4.04
N GLN A 42 -11.03 -33.00 -3.60
CA GLN A 42 -10.79 -33.72 -2.37
C GLN A 42 -9.75 -34.81 -2.65
N PHE A 43 -8.56 -34.63 -2.08
CA PHE A 43 -7.59 -35.70 -1.99
C PHE A 43 -8.06 -36.67 -0.92
N SER A 44 -8.46 -37.86 -1.30
CA SER A 44 -8.95 -38.90 -0.38
C SER A 44 -7.83 -39.79 0.17
N ASP A 45 -6.55 -39.49 -0.12
CA ASP A 45 -5.43 -40.25 0.44
C ASP A 45 -5.17 -39.82 1.89
N PRO A 46 -5.45 -40.69 2.88
CA PRO A 46 -5.20 -40.39 4.30
C PRO A 46 -3.71 -40.24 4.64
N ASN A 47 -2.81 -40.62 3.71
CA ASN A 47 -1.36 -40.49 3.89
C ASN A 47 -0.82 -39.21 3.27
N LEU A 48 -1.62 -38.46 2.48
CA LEU A 48 -1.22 -37.18 1.94
C LEU A 48 -1.26 -36.12 3.04
N LYS A 49 -0.13 -35.84 3.64
CA LYS A 49 0.00 -34.75 4.59
C LYS A 49 -0.04 -33.43 3.82
N TYR A 50 -1.08 -32.71 4.06
CA TYR A 50 -1.33 -31.37 3.52
C TYR A 50 -1.43 -30.40 4.70
N TYR A 51 -0.67 -29.32 4.63
CA TYR A 51 -0.67 -28.30 5.66
C TYR A 51 -1.33 -27.03 5.16
N GLN A 52 -2.06 -26.37 6.03
CA GLN A 52 -2.73 -25.12 5.73
C GLN A 52 -2.50 -24.11 6.83
N LEU A 53 -2.21 -22.87 6.45
CA LEU A 53 -2.20 -21.71 7.34
C LEU A 53 -3.14 -20.64 6.79
N ALA A 54 -3.92 -20.05 7.66
CA ALA A 54 -4.84 -18.97 7.31
C ALA A 54 -4.60 -17.76 8.22
N GLY A 55 -4.51 -16.58 7.61
CA GLY A 55 -4.38 -15.34 8.35
C GLY A 55 -5.34 -14.28 7.86
N SER A 56 -5.51 -13.22 8.66
CA SER A 56 -6.30 -12.05 8.28
C SER A 56 -5.73 -10.76 8.87
N GLY A 57 -6.10 -9.61 8.30
CA GLY A 57 -5.71 -8.35 8.90
C GLY A 57 -5.53 -7.19 7.94
N THR A 58 -4.54 -6.37 8.24
CA THR A 58 -4.30 -5.11 7.56
C THR A 58 -4.16 -5.24 6.05
N THR A 59 -4.72 -4.26 5.32
CA THR A 59 -4.65 -4.21 3.85
C THR A 59 -3.33 -3.66 3.34
N ASN A 60 -2.61 -2.90 4.16
CA ASN A 60 -1.42 -2.19 3.71
C ASN A 60 -0.32 -3.14 3.22
N PRO A 61 0.18 -4.10 4.01
CA PRO A 61 1.26 -5.00 3.60
C PRO A 61 0.79 -6.25 2.86
N SER A 62 -0.49 -6.36 2.52
CA SER A 62 -1.05 -7.62 1.98
C SER A 62 -0.27 -8.16 0.78
N LYS A 63 0.22 -7.28 -0.10
CA LYS A 63 1.00 -7.69 -1.27
C LYS A 63 2.35 -8.31 -0.89
N LEU A 64 3.03 -7.77 0.11
CA LEU A 64 4.26 -8.36 0.64
C LEU A 64 3.98 -9.70 1.35
N ILE A 65 2.91 -9.77 2.14
CA ILE A 65 2.50 -11.00 2.83
C ILE A 65 2.22 -12.10 1.80
N TRP A 66 1.42 -11.82 0.76
CA TRP A 66 1.15 -12.78 -0.32
C TRP A 66 2.41 -13.19 -1.06
N TYR A 67 3.31 -12.26 -1.36
CA TYR A 67 4.60 -12.57 -1.96
C TYR A 67 5.43 -13.52 -1.09
N ALA A 68 5.53 -13.23 0.20
CA ALA A 68 6.29 -14.07 1.14
C ALA A 68 5.67 -15.47 1.28
N MET A 69 4.32 -15.56 1.34
CA MET A 69 3.61 -16.82 1.39
C MET A 69 3.85 -17.67 0.15
N ASP A 70 3.70 -17.08 -1.05
CA ASP A 70 3.99 -17.75 -2.31
C ASP A 70 5.43 -18.31 -2.34
N LYS A 71 6.40 -17.50 -1.90
CA LYS A 71 7.80 -17.92 -1.87
C LYS A 71 8.05 -19.03 -0.84
N LEU A 72 7.41 -18.98 0.31
CA LEU A 72 7.53 -20.05 1.30
C LEU A 72 6.88 -21.34 0.79
N GLU A 73 5.72 -21.28 0.15
CA GLU A 73 5.07 -22.43 -0.48
C GLU A 73 5.96 -23.06 -1.56
N GLU A 74 6.63 -22.25 -2.38
CA GLU A 74 7.56 -22.73 -3.41
C GLU A 74 8.78 -23.46 -2.82
N MET A 75 9.22 -23.04 -1.63
CA MET A 75 10.38 -23.62 -0.94
C MET A 75 10.02 -24.80 -0.03
N ALA A 76 8.74 -24.98 0.30
CA ALA A 76 8.30 -26.04 1.18
C ALA A 76 8.48 -27.42 0.53
N GLY A 77 9.14 -28.34 1.22
CA GLY A 77 9.31 -29.72 0.78
C GLY A 77 8.05 -30.58 0.91
N THR A 78 7.00 -30.05 1.57
CA THR A 78 5.68 -30.69 1.75
C THR A 78 4.59 -29.77 1.21
N PRO A 79 3.48 -30.29 0.69
CA PRO A 79 2.36 -29.47 0.24
C PRO A 79 1.88 -28.53 1.33
N LEU A 80 2.09 -27.24 1.13
CA LEU A 80 1.70 -26.16 2.02
C LEU A 80 0.79 -25.20 1.26
N ARG A 81 -0.31 -24.79 1.87
CA ARG A 81 -1.16 -23.73 1.38
C ARG A 81 -1.30 -22.64 2.43
N MET A 82 -0.95 -21.44 2.07
CA MET A 82 -1.12 -20.26 2.91
C MET A 82 -2.15 -19.33 2.31
N THR A 83 -2.96 -18.73 3.15
CA THR A 83 -3.96 -17.74 2.72
C THR A 83 -3.95 -16.55 3.68
N TYR A 84 -4.13 -15.36 3.12
CA TYR A 84 -4.26 -14.14 3.92
C TYR A 84 -5.44 -13.30 3.43
N ARG A 85 -6.36 -13.01 4.35
CA ARG A 85 -7.54 -12.21 4.09
C ARG A 85 -7.27 -10.75 4.44
N SER A 86 -7.11 -9.93 3.41
CA SER A 86 -6.83 -8.49 3.50
C SER A 86 -8.12 -7.71 3.79
N VAL A 87 -8.44 -7.44 5.05
CA VAL A 87 -9.73 -6.88 5.50
C VAL A 87 -9.61 -5.58 6.32
N GLY A 88 -8.39 -5.14 6.57
CA GLY A 88 -8.05 -3.99 7.42
C GLY A 88 -7.74 -4.39 8.86
N SER A 89 -6.88 -3.60 9.52
CA SER A 89 -6.37 -3.89 10.86
C SER A 89 -7.48 -4.03 11.90
N GLY A 90 -8.56 -3.24 11.81
CA GLY A 90 -9.67 -3.32 12.77
C GLY A 90 -10.39 -4.66 12.70
N THR A 91 -10.74 -5.13 11.50
CA THR A 91 -11.37 -6.45 11.31
C THR A 91 -10.40 -7.57 11.66
N GLY A 92 -9.12 -7.44 11.27
CA GLY A 92 -8.09 -8.43 11.63
C GLY A 92 -7.91 -8.58 13.13
N ALA A 93 -7.88 -7.47 13.86
CA ALA A 93 -7.82 -7.50 15.33
C ALA A 93 -9.06 -8.18 15.97
N THR A 94 -10.25 -7.95 15.40
CA THR A 94 -11.49 -8.60 15.84
C THR A 94 -11.44 -10.10 15.56
N ASP A 95 -11.04 -10.49 14.35
CA ASP A 95 -10.88 -11.90 13.98
C ASP A 95 -9.93 -12.61 14.97
N TRP A 96 -8.80 -11.97 15.26
CA TRP A 96 -7.75 -12.52 16.12
C TRP A 96 -8.16 -12.62 17.59
N ASN A 97 -8.63 -11.49 18.15
CA ASN A 97 -8.90 -11.40 19.60
C ASN A 97 -10.24 -11.97 20.03
N SER A 98 -11.28 -11.82 19.20
CA SER A 98 -12.66 -12.12 19.59
C SER A 98 -13.18 -13.39 18.96
N ASN A 99 -12.74 -13.72 17.75
CA ASN A 99 -13.24 -14.86 16.99
C ASN A 99 -12.27 -16.04 16.98
N ASP A 100 -11.04 -15.84 17.48
CA ASP A 100 -9.94 -16.83 17.44
C ASP A 100 -9.80 -17.45 16.03
N ALA A 101 -9.91 -16.62 15.02
CA ALA A 101 -9.96 -17.03 13.63
C ALA A 101 -8.58 -16.96 12.98
N GLY A 102 -8.12 -18.12 12.49
CA GLY A 102 -6.86 -18.23 11.75
C GLY A 102 -5.64 -18.51 12.61
N ASP A 103 -4.56 -18.86 11.93
CA ASP A 103 -3.29 -19.25 12.55
C ASP A 103 -2.41 -18.05 12.86
N PHE A 104 -2.61 -16.92 12.15
CA PHE A 104 -1.92 -15.66 12.36
C PHE A 104 -2.78 -14.46 11.99
N ALA A 105 -2.39 -13.29 12.47
CA ALA A 105 -3.00 -12.04 12.06
C ALA A 105 -1.94 -10.97 11.78
N SER A 106 -2.35 -9.87 11.14
CA SER A 106 -1.47 -8.72 10.96
C SER A 106 -2.24 -7.41 11.16
N THR A 107 -1.63 -6.48 11.90
CA THR A 107 -2.16 -5.12 12.11
C THR A 107 -1.04 -4.09 12.01
N ASP A 108 -1.37 -2.83 11.72
CA ASP A 108 -0.39 -1.74 11.74
C ASP A 108 -0.47 -0.91 13.04
N TYR A 109 -0.95 -1.53 14.09
CA TYR A 109 -0.89 -1.01 15.48
C TYR A 109 -0.82 -2.18 16.46
N GLY A 110 -0.23 -1.92 17.61
CA GLY A 110 -0.10 -2.93 18.67
C GLY A 110 -1.45 -3.26 19.31
N LEU A 111 -1.58 -4.48 19.76
CA LEU A 111 -2.77 -4.98 20.48
C LEU A 111 -2.45 -5.11 21.97
N ALA A 112 -3.47 -5.15 22.81
CA ALA A 112 -3.33 -5.53 24.20
C ALA A 112 -2.86 -6.98 24.30
N SER A 113 -2.09 -7.30 25.33
CA SER A 113 -1.63 -8.67 25.57
C SER A 113 -2.80 -9.59 25.92
N ALA A 114 -2.67 -10.87 25.56
CA ALA A 114 -3.57 -11.92 25.99
C ALA A 114 -2.82 -12.97 26.81
N SER A 115 -3.54 -13.81 27.55
CA SER A 115 -2.98 -14.82 28.44
C SER A 115 -3.56 -16.20 28.16
N GLY A 116 -2.91 -17.25 28.68
CA GLY A 116 -3.34 -18.64 28.52
C GLY A 116 -3.21 -19.11 27.06
N ALA A 117 -4.15 -19.89 26.59
CA ALA A 117 -4.15 -20.43 25.23
C ALA A 117 -4.29 -19.34 24.14
N ALA A 118 -4.82 -18.17 24.50
CA ALA A 118 -4.92 -17.02 23.60
C ALA A 118 -3.65 -16.15 23.57
N ALA A 119 -2.62 -16.45 24.35
CA ALA A 119 -1.37 -15.69 24.37
C ALA A 119 -0.69 -15.67 22.99
N PHE A 120 -0.17 -14.50 22.60
CA PHE A 120 0.48 -14.32 21.32
C PHE A 120 1.63 -13.32 21.40
N MET A 121 2.54 -13.45 20.46
CA MET A 121 3.60 -12.46 20.21
C MET A 121 3.13 -11.45 19.18
N GLN A 122 3.63 -10.23 19.29
CA GLN A 122 3.43 -9.13 18.36
C GLN A 122 4.79 -8.79 17.75
N LEU A 123 5.03 -9.25 16.55
CA LEU A 123 6.31 -9.23 15.88
C LEU A 123 6.35 -8.11 14.85
N PRO A 124 6.99 -6.96 15.11
CA PRO A 124 7.23 -5.99 14.05
C PRO A 124 8.05 -6.63 12.93
N PHE A 125 7.63 -6.45 11.66
CA PHE A 125 8.41 -6.95 10.53
C PHE A 125 8.70 -5.90 9.46
N GLN A 126 8.05 -4.73 9.53
CA GLN A 126 8.32 -3.57 8.68
C GLN A 126 7.78 -2.30 9.31
N ILE A 127 8.16 -1.16 8.73
CA ILE A 127 7.65 0.15 9.11
C ILE A 127 6.88 0.74 7.94
N GLY A 128 5.63 1.14 8.18
CA GLY A 128 4.80 1.89 7.24
C GLY A 128 4.82 3.38 7.55
N ALA A 129 4.46 4.17 6.55
CA ALA A 129 4.24 5.60 6.67
C ALA A 129 2.82 5.91 6.19
N VAL A 130 2.03 6.57 7.02
CA VAL A 130 0.76 7.14 6.57
C VAL A 130 1.02 8.54 6.06
N SER A 131 0.65 8.82 4.81
CA SER A 131 0.80 10.13 4.18
C SER A 131 -0.56 10.74 3.89
N LEU A 132 -0.58 12.06 3.78
CA LEU A 132 -1.74 12.82 3.31
C LEU A 132 -1.53 13.15 1.84
N PHE A 133 -2.55 12.91 1.05
CA PHE A 133 -2.56 13.18 -0.38
C PHE A 133 -3.70 14.10 -0.75
N ILE A 134 -3.46 14.91 -1.78
CA ILE A 134 -4.42 15.86 -2.33
C ILE A 134 -4.61 15.62 -3.82
N ASN A 135 -5.75 16.08 -4.31
CA ASN A 135 -6.01 16.22 -5.72
C ASN A 135 -6.43 17.68 -6.00
N ILE A 136 -5.45 18.57 -6.13
CA ILE A 136 -5.66 19.97 -6.45
C ILE A 136 -4.97 20.25 -7.79
N PRO A 137 -5.69 20.71 -8.83
CA PRO A 137 -5.08 21.01 -10.12
C PRO A 137 -3.88 21.95 -10.00
N GLY A 138 -2.76 21.54 -10.59
CA GLY A 138 -1.53 22.33 -10.61
C GLY A 138 -0.68 22.27 -9.34
N VAL A 139 -1.06 21.48 -8.32
CA VAL A 139 -0.28 21.30 -7.09
C VAL A 139 0.37 19.91 -7.07
N GLY A 140 1.69 19.87 -7.16
CA GLY A 140 2.47 18.64 -7.18
C GLY A 140 2.90 18.15 -5.79
N THR A 141 3.50 16.95 -5.77
CA THR A 141 4.06 16.34 -4.54
C THR A 141 5.05 17.27 -3.86
N GLY A 142 4.85 17.51 -2.56
CA GLY A 142 5.72 18.33 -1.71
C GLY A 142 5.51 19.84 -1.84
N GLU A 143 4.74 20.33 -2.80
CA GLU A 143 4.44 21.76 -2.93
C GLU A 143 3.50 22.22 -1.81
N MET A 144 2.43 21.47 -1.56
CA MET A 144 1.56 21.71 -0.41
C MET A 144 2.29 21.37 0.88
N LYS A 145 2.38 22.34 1.79
CA LYS A 145 2.89 22.16 3.15
C LYS A 145 1.75 22.38 4.13
N LEU A 146 1.56 21.47 5.07
CA LEU A 146 0.59 21.64 6.13
C LEU A 146 1.19 21.26 7.50
N SER A 147 1.10 22.18 8.45
CA SER A 147 1.41 21.88 9.84
C SER A 147 0.36 20.97 10.48
N VAL A 148 0.73 20.29 11.54
CA VAL A 148 -0.19 19.39 12.25
C VAL A 148 -1.48 20.09 12.69
N CYS A 149 -1.40 21.35 13.10
CA CYS A 149 -2.59 22.09 13.52
C CYS A 149 -3.48 22.50 12.34
N THR A 150 -2.91 22.82 11.20
CA THR A 150 -3.70 23.07 9.98
C THR A 150 -4.41 21.80 9.52
N VAL A 151 -3.72 20.66 9.53
CA VAL A 151 -4.35 19.35 9.26
C VAL A 151 -5.47 19.06 10.26
N ALA A 152 -5.23 19.28 11.56
CA ALA A 152 -6.24 19.09 12.59
C ALA A 152 -7.49 19.95 12.34
N LYS A 153 -7.32 21.22 11.99
CA LYS A 153 -8.43 22.13 11.67
C LYS A 153 -9.23 21.67 10.43
N ILE A 154 -8.57 21.08 9.42
CA ILE A 154 -9.25 20.51 8.25
C ILE A 154 -10.08 19.30 8.69
N PHE A 155 -9.48 18.34 9.41
CA PHE A 155 -10.16 17.10 9.80
C PHE A 155 -11.20 17.28 10.91
N THR A 156 -11.20 18.40 11.61
CA THR A 156 -12.27 18.77 12.57
C THR A 156 -13.32 19.72 11.99
N GLY A 157 -13.16 20.12 10.73
CA GLY A 157 -14.14 20.99 10.05
C GLY A 157 -14.03 22.47 10.42
N VAL A 158 -12.97 22.91 11.08
CA VAL A 158 -12.68 24.32 11.35
C VAL A 158 -12.25 25.03 10.08
N ILE A 159 -11.42 24.39 9.26
CA ILE A 159 -11.04 24.85 7.92
C ILE A 159 -11.84 24.07 6.88
N THR A 160 -12.61 24.78 6.06
CA THR A 160 -13.53 24.18 5.10
C THR A 160 -13.19 24.49 3.64
N ASN A 161 -12.33 25.48 3.40
CA ASN A 161 -11.96 25.92 2.05
C ASN A 161 -10.44 25.98 1.89
N TRP A 162 -9.98 25.73 0.68
CA TRP A 162 -8.55 25.70 0.33
C TRP A 162 -7.87 27.07 0.37
N ASP A 163 -8.61 28.17 0.22
CA ASP A 163 -8.10 29.55 0.30
C ASP A 163 -7.95 30.09 1.75
N HIS A 164 -8.09 29.22 2.76
CA HIS A 164 -7.95 29.61 4.15
C HIS A 164 -6.56 30.14 4.48
N ALA A 165 -6.50 31.20 5.29
CA ALA A 165 -5.25 31.88 5.64
C ALA A 165 -4.18 30.96 6.27
N ASP A 166 -4.56 29.98 7.08
CA ASP A 166 -3.61 29.03 7.68
C ASP A 166 -2.95 28.16 6.61
N ILE A 167 -3.72 27.71 5.60
CA ILE A 167 -3.17 26.94 4.47
C ILE A 167 -2.19 27.79 3.66
N ALA A 168 -2.57 29.04 3.37
CA ALA A 168 -1.70 29.97 2.67
C ALA A 168 -0.42 30.27 3.46
N THR A 169 -0.50 30.41 4.79
CA THR A 169 0.64 30.62 5.68
C THR A 169 1.59 29.44 5.67
N ASP A 170 1.09 28.21 5.79
CA ASP A 170 1.91 27.00 5.81
C ASP A 170 2.56 26.71 4.45
N SER A 171 1.76 26.78 3.38
CA SER A 171 2.18 26.35 2.04
C SER A 171 2.89 27.44 1.24
N GLY A 172 2.52 28.70 1.43
CA GLY A 172 2.91 29.80 0.56
C GLY A 172 2.16 29.83 -0.77
N LEU A 173 1.13 28.98 -0.93
CA LEU A 173 0.34 28.88 -2.15
C LEU A 173 -0.89 29.80 -2.09
N SER A 174 -1.26 30.36 -3.26
CA SER A 174 -2.54 31.02 -3.45
C SER A 174 -3.49 30.06 -4.13
N LEU A 175 -4.42 29.51 -3.37
CA LEU A 175 -5.36 28.51 -3.85
C LEU A 175 -6.75 29.11 -4.11
N PRO A 176 -7.55 28.50 -4.99
CA PRO A 176 -8.91 28.98 -5.26
C PRO A 176 -9.83 28.73 -4.06
N SER A 177 -10.88 29.54 -3.96
CA SER A 177 -11.95 29.37 -2.95
C SER A 177 -12.81 28.16 -3.32
N GLN A 178 -12.28 26.99 -3.01
CA GLN A 178 -12.94 25.69 -3.23
C GLN A 178 -13.11 24.95 -1.91
N THR A 179 -14.27 24.33 -1.74
CA THR A 179 -14.55 23.51 -0.56
C THR A 179 -13.65 22.29 -0.51
N ILE A 180 -13.05 22.02 0.64
CA ILE A 180 -12.22 20.83 0.87
C ILE A 180 -13.12 19.60 0.93
N LYS A 181 -12.84 18.60 0.09
CA LYS A 181 -13.51 17.30 0.13
C LYS A 181 -12.62 16.31 0.89
N VAL A 182 -13.01 15.93 2.10
CA VAL A 182 -12.27 14.96 2.89
C VAL A 182 -12.69 13.55 2.50
N ILE A 183 -11.74 12.76 2.02
CA ILE A 183 -11.92 11.31 1.79
C ILE A 183 -11.46 10.57 3.04
N TRP A 184 -12.28 9.68 3.56
CA TRP A 184 -12.04 9.03 4.86
C TRP A 184 -12.34 7.53 4.84
N ARG A 185 -11.78 6.79 5.81
CA ARG A 185 -12.02 5.36 5.98
C ARG A 185 -13.31 5.14 6.77
N SER A 186 -14.27 4.47 6.14
CA SER A 186 -15.58 4.15 6.73
C SER A 186 -15.58 2.89 7.60
N ASN A 187 -14.46 2.16 7.63
CA ASN A 187 -14.22 1.00 8.49
C ASN A 187 -12.98 1.21 9.36
N GLY A 188 -12.78 0.35 10.35
CA GLY A 188 -11.58 0.36 11.19
C GLY A 188 -10.29 0.30 10.37
N SER A 189 -9.37 1.24 10.62
CA SER A 189 -8.18 1.44 9.82
C SER A 189 -6.99 1.94 10.63
N SER A 190 -5.85 1.31 10.44
CA SER A 190 -4.56 1.76 10.97
C SER A 190 -4.15 3.14 10.44
N SER A 191 -4.47 3.47 9.19
CA SER A 191 -4.20 4.81 8.66
C SER A 191 -5.01 5.88 9.39
N THR A 192 -6.26 5.57 9.80
CA THR A 192 -7.06 6.46 10.67
C THR A 192 -6.42 6.58 12.06
N PHE A 193 -5.98 5.47 12.64
CA PHE A 193 -5.26 5.46 13.93
C PHE A 193 -4.01 6.32 13.88
N GLY A 194 -3.19 6.15 12.83
CA GLY A 194 -1.97 6.92 12.63
C GLY A 194 -2.21 8.42 12.50
N LEU A 195 -3.18 8.82 11.67
CA LEU A 195 -3.53 10.22 11.51
C LEU A 195 -4.05 10.83 12.82
N LYS A 196 -4.99 10.17 13.50
CA LYS A 196 -5.50 10.64 14.80
C LYS A 196 -4.39 10.77 15.84
N GLY A 197 -3.45 9.82 15.89
CA GLY A 197 -2.29 9.87 16.75
C GLY A 197 -1.40 11.08 16.47
N TYR A 198 -1.12 11.36 15.21
CA TYR A 198 -0.36 12.54 14.79
C TYR A 198 -1.06 13.85 15.21
N LEU A 199 -2.37 13.95 14.94
CA LEU A 199 -3.15 15.14 15.28
C LEU A 199 -3.20 15.37 16.80
N ASN A 200 -3.40 14.32 17.58
CA ASN A 200 -3.45 14.40 19.05
C ASN A 200 -2.09 14.78 19.62
N ASN A 201 -1.01 14.15 19.15
CA ASN A 201 0.35 14.46 19.66
C ASN A 201 0.82 15.88 19.32
N GLY A 202 0.44 16.38 18.14
CA GLY A 202 0.96 17.68 17.66
C GLY A 202 0.01 18.85 17.84
N CYS A 203 -1.29 18.63 18.00
CA CYS A 203 -2.30 19.69 18.12
C CYS A 203 -3.52 19.28 18.96
N SER A 204 -3.29 18.81 20.16
CA SER A 204 -4.34 18.33 21.10
C SER A 204 -5.39 19.38 21.47
N ALA A 205 -5.06 20.66 21.40
CA ALA A 205 -6.03 21.74 21.62
C ALA A 205 -7.12 21.81 20.54
N THR A 206 -6.82 21.38 19.33
CA THR A 206 -7.77 21.35 18.19
C THR A 206 -8.38 19.96 18.01
N PHE A 207 -7.55 18.91 18.11
CA PHE A 207 -8.01 17.53 17.97
C PHE A 207 -8.16 16.90 19.36
N THR A 208 -9.38 16.82 19.85
CA THR A 208 -9.75 16.24 21.16
C THR A 208 -10.39 14.85 21.04
N GLY A 209 -10.44 14.29 19.81
CA GLY A 209 -11.04 12.98 19.55
C GLY A 209 -10.17 11.82 20.07
N ALA A 210 -10.79 10.66 20.22
CA ALA A 210 -10.07 9.45 20.61
C ALA A 210 -9.02 9.06 19.54
N VAL A 211 -7.88 8.58 20.01
CA VAL A 211 -6.85 7.99 19.15
C VAL A 211 -7.13 6.49 19.03
N ASP A 212 -7.89 6.12 18.01
CA ASP A 212 -8.31 4.76 17.72
C ASP A 212 -8.38 4.51 16.21
N ALA A 213 -8.61 3.27 15.81
CA ALA A 213 -8.75 2.88 14.41
C ALA A 213 -10.15 3.15 13.83
N ASN A 214 -11.12 3.57 14.64
CA ASN A 214 -12.48 3.82 14.21
C ASN A 214 -12.57 5.01 13.25
N PRO A 215 -13.59 5.08 12.41
CA PRO A 215 -13.83 6.22 11.53
C PRO A 215 -13.85 7.56 12.30
N PHE A 216 -13.51 8.64 11.61
CA PHE A 216 -13.75 9.96 12.16
C PHE A 216 -15.25 10.18 12.39
N THR A 217 -15.62 10.81 13.50
CA THR A 217 -17.00 11.13 13.84
C THR A 217 -17.21 12.65 13.85
N GLY A 218 -18.35 13.10 13.35
CA GLY A 218 -18.83 14.47 13.56
C GLY A 218 -18.29 15.56 12.63
N GLY A 219 -17.77 15.24 11.45
CA GLY A 219 -17.26 16.24 10.51
C GLY A 219 -18.23 16.59 9.38
N HIS A 220 -18.50 17.88 9.15
CA HIS A 220 -19.30 18.36 8.02
C HIS A 220 -18.62 18.20 6.65
N LEU A 221 -17.34 17.85 6.63
CA LEU A 221 -16.52 17.78 5.43
C LEU A 221 -16.28 16.36 4.92
N PHE A 222 -16.75 15.36 5.61
CA PHE A 222 -16.60 13.98 5.18
C PHE A 222 -17.50 13.70 3.99
N SER A 223 -16.96 13.98 2.80
CA SER A 223 -17.73 13.87 1.55
C SER A 223 -17.82 12.43 1.06
N THR A 224 -16.78 11.60 1.29
CA THR A 224 -16.75 10.24 0.77
C THR A 224 -16.05 9.29 1.74
N GLY A 225 -16.81 8.37 2.30
CA GLY A 225 -16.30 7.25 3.09
C GLY A 225 -16.01 6.04 2.22
N VAL A 226 -14.82 5.44 2.38
CA VAL A 226 -14.38 4.30 1.57
C VAL A 226 -13.82 3.18 2.44
N THR A 227 -13.85 1.96 1.91
CA THR A 227 -13.33 0.76 2.58
C THR A 227 -12.05 0.28 1.87
N GLY A 228 -10.97 0.09 2.63
CA GLY A 228 -9.69 -0.39 2.10
C GLY A 228 -8.82 0.70 1.49
N SER A 229 -7.56 0.36 1.26
CA SER A 229 -6.53 1.29 0.80
C SER A 229 -6.68 1.61 -0.69
N ASP A 230 -7.01 0.62 -1.52
CA ASP A 230 -7.21 0.83 -2.96
C ASP A 230 -8.39 1.77 -3.24
N SER A 231 -9.52 1.61 -2.53
CA SER A 231 -10.66 2.52 -2.69
C SER A 231 -10.33 3.95 -2.24
N MET A 232 -9.47 4.10 -1.22
CA MET A 232 -9.02 5.42 -0.76
C MET A 232 -8.22 6.15 -1.85
N ARG A 233 -7.20 5.51 -2.43
CA ARG A 233 -6.38 6.12 -3.47
C ARG A 233 -7.19 6.49 -4.72
N LEU A 234 -8.12 5.60 -5.14
CA LEU A 234 -9.01 5.87 -6.27
C LEU A 234 -9.95 7.05 -5.98
N ALA A 235 -10.50 7.12 -4.77
CA ALA A 235 -11.41 8.21 -4.40
C ALA A 235 -10.68 9.57 -4.33
N ILE A 236 -9.46 9.64 -3.82
CA ILE A 236 -8.65 10.87 -3.83
C ILE A 236 -8.40 11.30 -5.29
N GLY A 237 -7.96 10.38 -6.15
CA GLY A 237 -7.66 10.67 -7.55
C GLY A 237 -8.89 11.13 -8.37
N ALA A 238 -10.08 10.59 -8.04
CA ALA A 238 -11.32 10.90 -8.75
C ALA A 238 -12.00 12.21 -8.29
N ASN A 239 -11.62 12.78 -7.15
CA ASN A 239 -12.28 13.96 -6.59
C ASN A 239 -11.33 15.16 -6.56
N GLU A 240 -11.50 16.10 -7.47
CA GLU A 240 -10.78 17.37 -7.39
C GLU A 240 -11.09 18.13 -6.10
N TYR A 241 -10.09 18.84 -5.59
CA TYR A 241 -10.12 19.58 -4.33
C TYR A 241 -10.30 18.68 -3.09
N SER A 242 -9.87 17.43 -3.21
CA SER A 242 -9.90 16.49 -2.10
C SER A 242 -8.60 16.46 -1.30
N ILE A 243 -8.73 15.99 -0.07
CA ILE A 243 -7.65 15.54 0.81
C ILE A 243 -8.02 14.17 1.38
N GLY A 244 -7.08 13.28 1.45
CA GLY A 244 -7.25 11.98 2.09
C GLY A 244 -5.96 11.50 2.71
N TYR A 245 -6.03 10.41 3.47
CA TYR A 245 -4.91 9.81 4.18
C TYR A 245 -4.84 8.32 3.88
N ILE A 246 -3.66 7.86 3.57
CA ILE A 246 -3.43 6.46 3.18
C ILE A 246 -1.97 6.12 3.41
N ASP A 247 -1.64 4.85 3.46
CA ASP A 247 -0.26 4.40 3.37
C ASP A 247 0.46 5.03 2.16
N ALA A 248 1.66 5.52 2.36
CA ALA A 248 2.42 6.30 1.39
C ALA A 248 2.57 5.56 0.06
N GLY A 249 2.83 4.26 0.12
CA GLY A 249 3.03 3.44 -1.07
C GLY A 249 1.82 3.37 -1.98
N HIS A 250 0.63 3.28 -1.41
CA HIS A 250 -0.60 3.27 -2.20
C HIS A 250 -0.81 4.59 -2.95
N GLY A 251 -0.53 5.72 -2.30
CA GLY A 251 -0.63 7.02 -2.94
C GLY A 251 0.42 7.23 -4.04
N HIS A 252 1.65 6.74 -3.82
CA HIS A 252 2.73 6.86 -4.80
C HIS A 252 2.51 5.99 -6.04
N LEU A 253 1.85 4.84 -5.91
CA LEU A 253 1.48 3.99 -7.06
C LEU A 253 0.64 4.72 -8.11
N ASP A 254 -0.26 5.62 -7.68
CA ASP A 254 -1.13 6.40 -8.57
C ASP A 254 -0.61 7.82 -8.82
N ASN A 255 0.62 8.12 -8.40
CA ASN A 255 1.21 9.45 -8.49
C ASN A 255 0.34 10.57 -7.88
N LEU A 256 -0.39 10.26 -6.80
CA LEU A 256 -1.12 11.26 -6.05
C LEU A 256 -0.15 12.31 -5.48
N SER A 257 -0.58 13.55 -5.37
CA SER A 257 0.23 14.64 -4.82
C SER A 257 0.31 14.53 -3.29
N GLU A 258 1.49 14.18 -2.78
CA GLU A 258 1.76 14.07 -1.35
C GLU A 258 1.94 15.43 -0.71
N ILE A 259 1.34 15.63 0.45
CA ILE A 259 1.52 16.81 1.30
C ILE A 259 2.86 16.71 2.03
N SER A 260 3.64 17.79 2.05
CA SER A 260 4.79 17.92 2.92
C SER A 260 4.32 18.22 4.36
N LEU A 261 4.63 17.32 5.29
CA LEU A 261 4.28 17.47 6.70
C LEU A 261 5.46 18.03 7.52
N LYS A 262 5.14 18.77 8.56
CA LYS A 262 6.12 19.27 9.51
C LYS A 262 6.38 18.21 10.57
N ASN A 263 7.65 17.79 10.72
CA ASN A 263 8.03 16.80 11.74
C ASN A 263 8.35 17.44 13.10
N ALA A 264 8.66 16.63 14.11
CA ALA A 264 8.99 17.11 15.45
C ALA A 264 10.24 17.99 15.52
N ASN A 265 11.09 17.97 14.50
CA ASN A 265 12.29 18.81 14.38
C ASN A 265 12.05 20.06 13.49
N ASP A 266 10.78 20.45 13.28
CA ASP A 266 10.38 21.59 12.44
C ASP A 266 10.79 21.49 10.97
N GLN A 267 11.10 20.29 10.47
CA GLN A 267 11.47 20.05 9.07
C GLN A 267 10.23 19.73 8.24
N TRP A 268 10.16 20.28 7.03
CA TRP A 268 9.15 19.92 6.03
C TRP A 268 9.63 18.69 5.26
N VAL A 269 8.99 17.56 5.50
CA VAL A 269 9.37 16.25 4.95
C VAL A 269 8.29 15.65 4.07
N VAL A 270 8.70 14.80 3.14
CA VAL A 270 7.85 13.94 2.30
C VAL A 270 8.40 12.53 2.32
N THR A 271 7.57 11.54 1.98
CA THR A 271 8.04 10.15 1.90
C THR A 271 8.62 9.80 0.53
N LYS A 272 8.21 10.50 -0.53
CA LYS A 272 8.63 10.23 -1.90
C LYS A 272 10.03 10.75 -2.19
N GLU A 273 10.92 9.86 -2.59
CA GLU A 273 12.24 10.23 -3.08
C GLU A 273 12.17 11.02 -4.39
N GLY A 274 13.16 11.90 -4.63
CA GLY A 274 13.24 12.65 -5.88
C GLY A 274 12.02 13.53 -6.16
N ASN A 275 11.32 13.98 -5.11
CA ASN A 275 10.11 14.78 -5.26
C ASN A 275 10.40 16.13 -5.97
N PRO A 276 9.48 16.61 -6.85
CA PRO A 276 9.73 17.77 -7.69
C PRO A 276 9.88 19.08 -6.91
N ALA A 277 9.32 19.16 -5.70
CA ALA A 277 9.44 20.36 -4.85
C ALA A 277 10.76 20.46 -4.10
N GLY A 278 11.69 19.49 -4.26
CA GLY A 278 12.99 19.49 -3.58
C GLY A 278 12.89 19.42 -2.05
N ARG A 279 11.82 18.82 -1.50
CA ARG A 279 11.64 18.63 -0.06
C ARG A 279 12.56 17.56 0.48
N ILE A 280 12.81 17.62 1.78
CA ILE A 280 13.58 16.60 2.49
C ILE A 280 12.83 15.26 2.40
N THR A 281 13.47 14.24 1.84
CA THR A 281 12.94 12.87 1.89
C THR A 281 13.11 12.31 3.30
N ALA A 282 12.04 11.76 3.86
CA ALA A 282 12.04 11.23 5.20
C ALA A 282 12.88 9.95 5.32
N ASN A 283 13.60 9.82 6.43
CA ASN A 283 14.29 8.58 6.82
C ASN A 283 13.42 7.80 7.81
N ILE A 284 12.54 6.98 7.28
CA ILE A 284 11.52 6.28 8.08
C ILE A 284 12.13 5.14 8.90
N SER A 285 13.08 4.38 8.34
CA SER A 285 13.74 3.29 9.07
C SER A 285 14.47 3.76 10.35
N ALA A 286 14.89 5.02 10.40
CA ALA A 286 15.57 5.59 11.57
C ALA A 286 14.62 5.95 12.74
N VAL A 287 13.32 5.76 12.62
CA VAL A 287 12.36 6.10 13.69
C VAL A 287 12.55 5.25 14.96
N VAL A 288 13.07 4.03 14.83
CA VAL A 288 13.29 3.10 15.95
C VAL A 288 14.64 3.39 16.63
N THR A 289 14.71 4.52 17.31
CA THR A 289 15.88 4.89 18.13
C THR A 289 15.92 4.09 19.43
N PRO A 290 17.08 4.01 20.13
CA PRO A 290 17.14 3.41 21.46
C PRO A 290 16.11 4.00 22.45
N THR A 291 15.86 5.32 22.37
CA THR A 291 14.85 5.99 23.21
C THR A 291 13.43 5.51 22.87
N VAL A 292 13.11 5.34 21.60
CA VAL A 292 11.81 4.82 21.17
C VAL A 292 11.67 3.35 21.60
N LYS A 293 12.73 2.55 21.42
CA LYS A 293 12.74 1.14 21.81
C LYS A 293 12.56 0.94 23.32
N ALA A 294 13.04 1.87 24.15
CA ALA A 294 12.82 1.85 25.59
C ALA A 294 11.35 2.05 25.99
N THR A 295 10.48 2.51 25.09
CA THR A 295 9.02 2.61 25.30
C THR A 295 8.25 1.33 24.99
N PHE A 296 8.91 0.32 24.43
CA PHE A 296 8.29 -0.97 24.12
C PHE A 296 8.08 -1.77 25.41
N PRO A 297 7.14 -2.72 25.43
CA PRO A 297 6.96 -3.62 26.57
C PRO A 297 8.29 -4.29 26.93
N GLN A 298 8.63 -4.34 28.22
CA GLN A 298 9.88 -4.89 28.71
C GLN A 298 9.65 -6.04 29.68
N SER A 299 10.54 -7.03 29.66
CA SER A 299 10.63 -8.09 30.65
C SER A 299 12.10 -8.44 30.89
N GLY A 300 12.56 -8.34 32.15
CA GLY A 300 13.96 -8.61 32.49
C GLY A 300 15.00 -7.76 31.78
N GLY A 301 14.62 -6.55 31.29
CA GLY A 301 15.52 -5.63 30.56
C GLY A 301 15.60 -5.87 29.04
N THR A 302 14.80 -6.81 28.52
CA THR A 302 14.65 -7.09 27.08
C THR A 302 13.25 -6.77 26.61
N VAL A 303 13.06 -6.57 25.29
CA VAL A 303 11.73 -6.33 24.70
C VAL A 303 10.86 -7.58 24.88
N ASN A 304 9.65 -7.37 25.43
CA ASN A 304 8.65 -8.42 25.59
C ASN A 304 7.65 -8.41 24.43
N TYR A 305 7.86 -9.27 23.47
CA TYR A 305 6.98 -9.36 22.30
C TYR A 305 5.59 -9.97 22.60
N ALA A 306 5.42 -10.65 23.72
CA ALA A 306 4.12 -11.09 24.21
C ALA A 306 3.44 -10.09 25.17
N GLY A 307 4.06 -8.92 25.38
CA GLY A 307 3.54 -7.85 26.21
C GLY A 307 2.39 -7.06 25.57
N ASP A 308 1.95 -6.05 26.29
CA ASP A 308 0.94 -5.10 25.80
C ASP A 308 1.58 -4.03 24.90
N TRP A 309 1.32 -4.12 23.60
CA TRP A 309 1.82 -3.19 22.60
C TRP A 309 0.79 -2.12 22.23
N SER A 310 -0.40 -2.10 22.84
CA SER A 310 -1.49 -1.19 22.46
C SER A 310 -1.16 0.28 22.61
N SER A 311 -0.22 0.62 23.49
CA SER A 311 0.27 1.99 23.69
C SER A 311 1.50 2.34 22.84
N VAL A 312 2.14 1.36 22.20
CA VAL A 312 3.31 1.58 21.36
C VAL A 312 2.92 2.32 20.09
N ASN A 313 3.57 3.44 19.84
CA ASN A 313 3.38 4.23 18.65
C ASN A 313 4.68 4.88 18.19
N LEU A 314 4.75 5.19 16.91
CA LEU A 314 5.86 5.88 16.27
C LEU A 314 5.47 7.29 15.80
N PHE A 315 4.39 7.88 16.36
CA PHE A 315 3.87 9.17 15.93
C PHE A 315 4.74 10.31 16.43
N ASN A 316 5.07 11.25 15.56
CA ASN A 316 5.77 12.49 15.81
C ASN A 316 7.03 12.32 16.67
N LYS A 317 7.82 11.27 16.41
CA LYS A 317 9.09 11.06 17.12
C LYS A 317 10.12 12.07 16.67
N ALA A 318 10.92 12.55 17.64
CA ALA A 318 12.04 13.44 17.38
C ALA A 318 13.17 12.69 16.64
N GLY A 319 13.83 13.38 15.74
CA GLY A 319 14.97 12.87 14.99
C GLY A 319 15.10 13.57 13.63
N ASP A 320 16.31 13.52 13.06
CA ASP A 320 16.57 14.14 11.76
C ASP A 320 15.79 13.41 10.66
N LYS A 321 15.02 14.16 9.90
CA LYS A 321 14.24 13.66 8.74
C LYS A 321 13.24 12.55 9.07
N ILE A 322 12.80 12.42 10.33
CA ILE A 322 11.81 11.40 10.69
C ILE A 322 10.43 11.80 10.13
N TRP A 323 9.74 10.84 9.52
CA TRP A 323 8.36 11.01 9.11
C TRP A 323 7.42 11.04 10.33
N PRO A 324 6.48 11.99 10.42
CA PRO A 324 5.70 12.15 11.64
C PRO A 324 4.62 11.08 11.86
N ILE A 325 4.24 10.31 10.85
CA ILE A 325 3.17 9.30 10.96
C ILE A 325 3.72 7.93 10.54
N CYS A 326 4.64 7.41 11.35
CA CYS A 326 5.15 6.04 11.19
C CYS A 326 4.33 5.04 12.00
N ALA A 327 4.24 3.81 11.53
CA ALA A 327 3.64 2.70 12.24
C ALA A 327 4.41 1.40 11.95
N PHE A 328 4.54 0.54 12.95
CA PHE A 328 4.92 -0.84 12.70
C PHE A 328 3.77 -1.59 12.05
N THR A 329 4.11 -2.49 11.14
CA THR A 329 3.25 -3.62 10.83
C THR A 329 3.69 -4.81 11.65
N TYR A 330 2.74 -5.40 12.36
CA TYR A 330 2.95 -6.55 13.22
C TYR A 330 2.44 -7.82 12.58
N LEU A 331 3.18 -8.90 12.75
CA LEU A 331 2.69 -10.26 12.61
C LEU A 331 2.33 -10.76 14.00
N HIS A 332 1.08 -11.16 14.21
CA HIS A 332 0.60 -11.73 15.46
C HIS A 332 0.64 -13.25 15.35
N VAL A 333 1.39 -13.89 16.24
CA VAL A 333 1.66 -15.34 16.24
C VAL A 333 1.40 -15.87 17.63
N ARG A 334 0.66 -16.98 17.77
CA ARG A 334 0.44 -17.61 19.08
C ARG A 334 1.77 -18.02 19.74
N THR A 335 1.84 -17.98 21.05
CA THR A 335 3.01 -18.46 21.80
C THR A 335 3.13 -19.97 21.83
N SER A 336 2.06 -20.69 21.45
CA SER A 336 2.02 -22.13 21.26
C SER A 336 0.87 -22.51 20.33
N TYR A 337 1.01 -23.62 19.64
CA TYR A 337 0.00 -24.22 18.77
C TYR A 337 -0.29 -25.65 19.20
N THR A 338 -1.49 -26.13 18.95
CA THR A 338 -1.89 -27.51 19.23
C THR A 338 -1.15 -28.55 18.39
N SER A 339 -0.71 -28.12 17.19
CA SER A 339 0.06 -28.95 16.27
C SER A 339 1.49 -28.43 16.19
N THR A 340 2.47 -29.27 16.45
CA THR A 340 3.90 -28.96 16.31
C THR A 340 4.26 -28.60 14.88
N ALA A 341 3.57 -29.20 13.90
CA ALA A 341 3.77 -28.86 12.49
C ALA A 341 3.27 -27.43 12.17
N THR A 342 2.08 -27.04 12.67
CA THR A 342 1.58 -25.68 12.54
C THR A 342 2.53 -24.68 13.22
N GLU A 343 3.01 -25.00 14.42
CA GLU A 343 3.99 -24.19 15.13
C GLU A 343 5.28 -24.03 14.32
N GLY A 344 5.81 -25.11 13.74
CA GLY A 344 7.00 -25.07 12.91
C GLY A 344 6.84 -24.22 11.64
N ILE A 345 5.71 -24.36 10.95
CA ILE A 345 5.41 -23.55 9.76
C ILE A 345 5.28 -22.06 10.13
N MET A 346 4.59 -21.76 11.23
CA MET A 346 4.46 -20.38 11.71
C MET A 346 5.80 -19.78 12.11
N ARG A 347 6.66 -20.55 12.76
CA ARG A 347 8.03 -20.14 13.04
C ARG A 347 8.79 -19.85 11.74
N ALA A 348 8.78 -20.78 10.79
CA ALA A 348 9.43 -20.61 9.49
C ALA A 348 8.92 -19.37 8.74
N PHE A 349 7.61 -19.15 8.74
CA PHE A 349 7.02 -17.97 8.11
C PHE A 349 7.44 -16.67 8.79
N ALA A 350 7.40 -16.61 10.11
CA ALA A 350 7.77 -15.41 10.85
C ALA A 350 9.29 -15.10 10.72
N GLU A 351 10.15 -16.12 10.79
CA GLU A 351 11.59 -15.99 10.55
C GLU A 351 11.86 -15.54 9.09
N TYR A 352 11.10 -16.06 8.11
CA TYR A 352 11.22 -15.67 6.72
C TYR A 352 10.85 -14.20 6.50
N MET A 353 9.77 -13.72 7.12
CA MET A 353 9.38 -12.31 7.04
C MET A 353 10.48 -11.37 7.54
N LEU A 354 11.34 -11.83 8.45
CA LEU A 354 12.46 -11.07 9.01
C LEU A 354 13.79 -11.33 8.30
N SER A 355 13.84 -12.31 7.39
CA SER A 355 15.05 -12.66 6.65
C SER A 355 15.50 -11.52 5.74
N SER A 356 16.79 -11.48 5.43
CA SER A 356 17.36 -10.52 4.47
C SER A 356 16.66 -10.56 3.11
N ASN A 357 16.15 -11.72 2.70
CA ASN A 357 15.42 -11.90 1.45
C ASN A 357 14.13 -11.09 1.39
N ILE A 358 13.32 -11.14 2.45
CA ILE A 358 12.07 -10.37 2.52
C ILE A 358 12.35 -8.92 2.89
N GLN A 359 13.26 -8.66 3.82
CA GLN A 359 13.60 -7.30 4.22
C GLN A 359 14.14 -6.47 3.03
N ALA A 360 14.91 -7.06 2.11
CA ALA A 360 15.34 -6.41 0.88
C ALA A 360 14.18 -6.13 -0.11
N LYS A 361 13.04 -6.83 0.05
CA LYS A 361 11.86 -6.67 -0.80
C LYS A 361 10.83 -5.69 -0.23
N VAL A 362 10.93 -5.33 1.03
CA VAL A 362 9.99 -4.44 1.70
C VAL A 362 9.81 -3.12 0.91
N SER A 363 10.89 -2.55 0.40
CA SER A 363 10.87 -1.32 -0.38
C SER A 363 10.17 -1.45 -1.74
N ASP A 364 10.16 -2.64 -2.34
CA ASP A 364 9.44 -2.89 -3.61
C ASP A 364 7.91 -2.72 -3.42
N PHE A 365 7.44 -2.81 -2.18
CA PHE A 365 6.05 -2.64 -1.76
C PHE A 365 5.80 -1.29 -1.07
N TYR A 366 6.78 -0.37 -1.15
CA TYR A 366 6.72 0.99 -0.58
C TYR A 366 6.67 1.05 0.96
N PHE A 367 7.19 0.02 1.62
CA PHE A 367 7.43 0.02 3.05
C PHE A 367 8.92 0.19 3.35
N TYR A 368 9.25 0.24 4.62
CA TYR A 368 10.61 0.44 5.08
C TYR A 368 11.04 -0.76 5.91
N PRO A 369 12.21 -1.35 5.60
CA PRO A 369 12.70 -2.49 6.35
C PRO A 369 13.04 -2.10 7.79
N LEU A 370 13.03 -3.07 8.68
CA LEU A 370 13.58 -2.91 10.01
C LEU A 370 15.12 -2.78 9.92
N ASP A 371 15.69 -2.08 10.89
CA ASP A 371 17.13 -2.17 11.11
C ASP A 371 17.54 -3.64 11.34
N THR A 372 18.68 -4.04 10.78
CA THR A 372 19.14 -5.44 10.81
C THR A 372 19.28 -5.98 12.24
N SER A 373 19.74 -5.16 13.18
CA SER A 373 19.89 -5.56 14.59
C SER A 373 18.53 -5.76 15.25
N PHE A 374 17.54 -4.93 14.92
CA PHE A 374 16.20 -5.06 15.45
C PHE A 374 15.46 -6.25 14.83
N ALA A 375 15.61 -6.49 13.54
CA ALA A 375 15.07 -7.69 12.88
C ALA A 375 15.63 -8.98 13.49
N ALA A 376 16.92 -9.03 13.78
CA ALA A 376 17.57 -10.16 14.44
C ALA A 376 17.01 -10.39 15.87
N GLU A 377 16.80 -9.32 16.64
CA GLU A 377 16.20 -9.42 17.97
C GLU A 377 14.77 -9.98 17.95
N VAL A 378 13.95 -9.56 16.97
CA VAL A 378 12.61 -10.12 16.76
C VAL A 378 12.70 -11.59 16.39
N ALA A 379 13.62 -11.98 15.52
CA ALA A 379 13.83 -13.38 15.12
C ALA A 379 14.27 -14.28 16.29
N ASP A 380 15.14 -13.77 17.16
CA ASP A 380 15.54 -14.48 18.40
C ASP A 380 14.36 -14.71 19.32
N ALA A 381 13.46 -13.75 19.46
CA ALA A 381 12.25 -13.91 20.27
C ALA A 381 11.33 -15.01 19.71
N ILE A 382 11.20 -15.11 18.39
CA ILE A 382 10.44 -16.18 17.72
C ILE A 382 11.06 -17.55 18.02
N SER A 383 12.36 -17.69 17.78
CA SER A 383 13.08 -18.96 17.95
C SER A 383 13.06 -19.44 19.39
N THR A 384 13.08 -18.52 20.35
CA THR A 384 13.02 -18.83 21.78
C THR A 384 11.63 -19.25 22.21
N THR A 385 10.58 -18.58 21.72
CA THR A 385 9.19 -18.85 22.12
C THR A 385 8.63 -20.10 21.45
N LEU A 386 8.84 -20.24 20.14
CA LEU A 386 8.42 -21.42 19.36
C LEU A 386 9.53 -22.49 19.30
N SER A 387 10.15 -22.75 20.44
CA SER A 387 11.31 -23.65 20.53
C SER A 387 10.95 -25.15 20.41
N ALA A 388 9.69 -25.51 20.72
CA ALA A 388 9.17 -26.88 20.59
C ALA A 388 8.72 -27.19 19.15
N ALA A 389 8.80 -26.22 18.23
CA ALA A 389 8.43 -26.39 16.85
C ALA A 389 9.16 -27.58 16.20
N ASP A 390 8.47 -28.30 15.35
CA ASP A 390 9.06 -29.37 14.56
C ASP A 390 10.26 -28.83 13.76
N PRO A 391 11.47 -29.39 13.93
CA PRO A 391 12.68 -28.91 13.24
C PRO A 391 12.59 -28.99 11.73
N VAL A 392 11.64 -29.77 11.21
CA VAL A 392 11.32 -29.90 9.77
C VAL A 392 10.98 -28.56 9.13
N TRP A 393 10.46 -27.60 9.88
CA TRP A 393 9.98 -26.33 9.36
C TRP A 393 10.88 -25.12 9.70
N LYS A 394 12.18 -25.33 9.77
CA LYS A 394 13.11 -24.21 9.89
C LYS A 394 13.23 -23.46 8.57
N TRP A 395 13.13 -22.16 8.65
CA TRP A 395 13.65 -21.31 7.59
C TRP A 395 15.19 -21.38 7.59
N VAL A 396 15.77 -21.72 6.46
CA VAL A 396 17.21 -21.65 6.25
C VAL A 396 17.43 -20.65 5.11
N ASP A 397 18.17 -19.57 5.37
CA ASP A 397 18.53 -18.63 4.32
C ASP A 397 19.41 -19.35 3.28
N PRO A 398 18.94 -19.58 2.07
CA PRO A 398 19.71 -20.29 1.05
C PRO A 398 20.99 -19.56 0.65
N HIS A 399 21.08 -18.25 0.92
CA HIS A 399 22.27 -17.47 0.59
C HIS A 399 23.38 -17.61 1.63
N SER A 400 23.06 -18.01 2.84
CA SER A 400 24.05 -18.21 3.91
C SER A 400 24.73 -19.57 3.86
N THR A 401 24.07 -20.59 3.31
CA THR A 401 24.55 -21.98 3.29
C THR A 401 24.88 -22.49 1.88
N GLY A 402 24.45 -21.77 0.85
CA GLY A 402 24.54 -22.26 -0.55
C GLY A 402 23.52 -23.36 -0.88
N ASP A 403 22.70 -23.76 0.08
CA ASP A 403 21.66 -24.76 -0.06
C ASP A 403 20.28 -24.12 -0.09
N TYR A 404 19.48 -24.51 -1.07
CA TYR A 404 18.10 -24.03 -1.25
C TYR A 404 17.08 -25.02 -0.64
N SER A 405 17.34 -25.54 0.54
CA SER A 405 16.39 -26.46 1.20
C SER A 405 15.72 -25.81 2.41
N VAL A 406 14.42 -26.01 2.54
CA VAL A 406 13.64 -25.49 3.67
C VAL A 406 13.72 -26.45 4.87
N SER A 407 14.15 -27.67 4.68
CA SER A 407 14.21 -28.64 5.77
C SER A 407 14.92 -29.92 5.38
N ASP A 408 15.78 -30.40 6.26
CA ASP A 408 16.52 -31.65 6.08
C ASP A 408 15.72 -32.87 6.49
N ALA A 409 14.78 -32.73 7.43
CA ALA A 409 14.15 -33.85 8.09
C ALA A 409 13.07 -34.54 7.26
N MET A 410 12.59 -33.88 6.21
CA MET A 410 11.58 -34.45 5.32
C MET A 410 12.16 -34.90 3.98
N GLY A 411 13.44 -34.93 3.88
CA GLY A 411 14.20 -35.52 2.79
C GLY A 411 14.04 -34.85 1.45
N PHE A 412 14.13 -33.81 1.35
CA PHE A 412 14.19 -32.77 0.57
C PHE A 412 14.20 -32.60 -0.76
N GLU A 413 13.42 -31.73 -1.30
CA GLU A 413 13.59 -31.21 -2.64
C GLU A 413 14.38 -29.90 -2.56
N THR A 414 15.53 -29.89 -3.18
CA THR A 414 16.31 -28.67 -3.36
C THR A 414 15.50 -27.68 -4.18
N PHE A 415 15.31 -26.47 -3.66
CA PHE A 415 14.71 -25.39 -4.40
C PHE A 415 15.59 -25.10 -5.64
N SER A 416 14.97 -25.08 -6.82
CA SER A 416 15.63 -24.65 -8.04
C SER A 416 14.99 -23.35 -8.52
N TYR A 417 15.79 -22.31 -8.77
CA TYR A 417 15.32 -21.08 -9.40
C TYR A 417 14.68 -21.29 -10.79
N LYS A 418 14.89 -22.47 -11.38
CA LYS A 418 14.23 -22.88 -12.62
C LYS A 418 12.87 -23.52 -12.40
N ARG A 419 12.51 -23.81 -11.15
CA ARG A 419 11.22 -24.39 -10.81
C ARG A 419 10.20 -23.27 -10.80
N GLN A 420 9.28 -23.30 -11.75
CA GLN A 420 8.23 -22.32 -11.89
C GLN A 420 6.87 -23.01 -11.91
N THR A 421 5.88 -22.38 -11.30
CA THR A 421 4.49 -22.75 -11.51
C THR A 421 3.97 -22.13 -12.81
N TYR A 422 2.86 -22.63 -13.33
CA TYR A 422 2.21 -22.01 -14.50
C TYR A 422 1.81 -20.55 -14.17
N ALA A 423 1.39 -20.27 -12.97
CA ALA A 423 1.05 -18.92 -12.53
C ALA A 423 2.25 -17.96 -12.55
N ASP A 424 3.46 -18.45 -12.27
CA ASP A 424 4.68 -17.64 -12.38
C ASP A 424 5.00 -17.33 -13.82
N TYR A 425 4.90 -18.33 -14.70
CA TYR A 425 5.09 -18.17 -16.13
C TYR A 425 4.09 -17.18 -16.73
N ASP A 426 2.81 -17.28 -16.37
CA ASP A 426 1.75 -16.38 -16.82
C ASP A 426 1.99 -14.93 -16.31
N ARG A 427 2.38 -14.78 -15.05
CA ARG A 427 2.78 -13.47 -14.50
C ARG A 427 3.98 -12.85 -15.22
N GLU A 428 4.95 -13.67 -15.59
CA GLU A 428 6.13 -13.21 -16.35
C GLU A 428 5.73 -12.75 -17.76
N LEU A 429 4.86 -13.48 -18.43
CA LEU A 429 4.29 -13.05 -19.71
C LEU A 429 3.55 -11.74 -19.60
N LEU A 430 2.65 -11.60 -18.63
CA LEU A 430 1.89 -10.36 -18.39
C LEU A 430 2.81 -9.16 -18.09
N ARG A 431 3.88 -9.35 -17.31
CA ARG A 431 4.88 -8.31 -17.07
C ARG A 431 5.61 -7.90 -18.34
N LYS A 432 5.96 -8.86 -19.18
CA LYS A 432 6.62 -8.60 -20.46
C LYS A 432 5.69 -7.81 -21.40
N ASP A 433 4.43 -8.21 -21.49
CA ASP A 433 3.43 -7.53 -22.31
C ASP A 433 3.18 -6.11 -21.80
N LEU A 434 3.08 -5.92 -20.47
CA LEU A 434 2.95 -4.60 -19.86
C LEU A 434 4.15 -3.71 -20.16
N THR A 435 5.36 -4.23 -20.05
CA THR A 435 6.60 -3.49 -20.39
C THR A 435 6.59 -3.06 -21.84
N THR A 436 6.20 -3.95 -22.75
CA THR A 436 6.09 -3.68 -24.18
C THR A 436 5.03 -2.60 -24.45
N LEU A 437 3.89 -2.69 -23.78
CA LEU A 437 2.82 -1.69 -23.88
C LEU A 437 3.28 -0.33 -23.37
N GLN A 438 3.94 -0.28 -22.21
CA GLN A 438 4.50 0.95 -21.64
C GLN A 438 5.51 1.62 -22.58
N ALA A 439 6.41 0.82 -23.19
CA ALA A 439 7.36 1.32 -24.17
C ALA A 439 6.64 1.87 -25.43
N THR A 440 5.59 1.19 -25.89
CA THR A 440 4.78 1.64 -27.03
C THR A 440 4.07 2.95 -26.72
N VAL A 441 3.44 3.08 -25.55
CA VAL A 441 2.77 4.31 -25.11
C VAL A 441 3.78 5.46 -24.97
N ALA A 442 4.97 5.21 -24.45
CA ALA A 442 6.02 6.21 -24.34
C ALA A 442 6.43 6.76 -25.72
N THR A 443 6.47 5.91 -26.76
CA THR A 443 6.74 6.37 -28.11
C THR A 443 5.62 7.23 -28.69
N TRP A 444 4.37 6.97 -28.36
CA TRP A 444 3.24 7.79 -28.79
C TRP A 444 3.22 9.17 -28.14
N THR A 445 3.55 9.25 -26.86
CA THR A 445 3.62 10.54 -26.16
C THR A 445 4.83 11.38 -26.57
N ALA A 446 5.91 10.73 -27.01
CA ALA A 446 7.11 11.40 -27.49
C ALA A 446 7.01 11.89 -28.95
N THR A 447 6.03 11.41 -29.71
CA THR A 447 5.83 11.86 -31.10
C THR A 447 4.97 13.11 -31.11
N PRO A 448 5.54 14.29 -31.47
CA PRO A 448 4.73 15.50 -31.62
C PRO A 448 3.61 15.26 -32.63
N GLY A 449 2.42 15.75 -32.32
CA GLY A 449 1.30 15.70 -33.27
C GLY A 449 1.68 16.39 -34.57
N PRO A 450 1.06 16.02 -35.70
CA PRO A 450 1.31 16.68 -36.95
C PRO A 450 1.03 18.19 -36.81
N GLN A 451 1.95 19.00 -37.34
CA GLN A 451 1.80 20.45 -37.34
C GLN A 451 0.44 20.82 -37.94
N GLY A 452 -0.31 21.64 -37.24
CA GLY A 452 -1.61 22.13 -37.74
C GLY A 452 -1.47 22.77 -39.13
N ALA A 453 -2.46 22.57 -39.96
CA ALA A 453 -2.48 23.17 -41.32
C ALA A 453 -2.25 24.67 -41.22
N THR A 454 -1.37 25.17 -42.09
CA THR A 454 -1.15 26.63 -42.23
C THR A 454 -2.50 27.32 -42.50
N GLY A 455 -2.83 28.32 -41.70
CA GLY A 455 -4.06 29.11 -41.88
C GLY A 455 -4.16 29.70 -43.30
N PRO A 456 -5.36 29.81 -43.84
CA PRO A 456 -5.54 30.42 -45.16
C PRO A 456 -4.93 31.83 -45.21
N GLN A 457 -4.27 32.12 -46.31
CA GLN A 457 -3.71 33.44 -46.55
C GLN A 457 -4.81 34.50 -46.44
N GLY A 458 -4.55 35.56 -45.68
CA GLY A 458 -5.48 36.69 -45.54
C GLY A 458 -5.88 37.28 -46.89
N ALA A 459 -7.14 37.68 -47.01
CA ALA A 459 -7.65 38.29 -48.22
C ALA A 459 -6.83 39.53 -48.58
N THR A 460 -6.51 39.70 -49.87
CA THR A 460 -5.82 40.86 -50.38
C THR A 460 -6.65 42.11 -50.06
N GLY A 461 -6.04 43.14 -49.45
CA GLY A 461 -6.72 44.37 -49.10
C GLY A 461 -7.29 45.08 -50.38
N PRO A 462 -8.38 45.78 -50.24
CA PRO A 462 -8.99 46.46 -51.35
C PRO A 462 -8.02 47.49 -51.95
N GLN A 463 -7.99 47.57 -53.27
CA GLN A 463 -7.15 48.55 -54.04
C GLN A 463 -7.54 49.98 -53.63
N GLY A 464 -6.54 50.75 -53.28
CA GLY A 464 -6.75 52.15 -52.90
C GLY A 464 -7.47 52.98 -54.00
N ALA A 465 -8.37 53.82 -53.56
CA ALA A 465 -9.11 54.70 -54.48
C ALA A 465 -8.17 55.57 -55.32
N THR A 466 -8.45 55.60 -56.59
CA THR A 466 -7.73 56.51 -57.57
C THR A 466 -7.89 57.96 -57.14
N GLY A 467 -6.77 58.65 -56.91
CA GLY A 467 -6.80 60.10 -56.56
C GLY A 467 -7.45 60.97 -57.62
N PRO A 468 -8.06 62.08 -57.22
CA PRO A 468 -8.73 62.96 -58.15
C PRO A 468 -7.73 63.57 -59.12
N GLN A 469 -8.09 63.57 -60.44
CA GLN A 469 -7.30 64.23 -61.46
C GLN A 469 -7.34 65.76 -61.24
N GLY A 470 -6.14 66.32 -61.07
CA GLY A 470 -6.00 67.77 -60.97
C GLY A 470 -6.38 68.45 -62.28
N ARG A 471 -7.11 69.55 -62.13
CA ARG A 471 -7.37 70.54 -63.22
C ARG A 471 -6.15 71.40 -63.40
#